data_116f7e2a50e842ddba78d6d653c03bc8
#
_entry.id   116f7e2a50e842ddba78d6d653c03bc8
#
_cell.length_a   1.000
_cell.length_b   1.000
_cell.length_c   1.000
_cell.angle_alpha   90.00
_cell.angle_beta   90.00
_cell.angle_gamma   90.00
#
_symmetry.space_group_name_H-M   'P 1'
#
loop_
_entity.id
_entity.type
_entity.pdbx_description
1 polymer ?
#
loop_
_entity_poly.entity_id
_entity_poly.type
_entity_poly.pdbx_seq_one_letter_code
_entity_poly.pdbx_strand_id
1 'polypeptide(L)'
;RESGKYDDKEVAIGMAKYIGDCRLTHYGALLRKALDDAGYTHVPILTNDDVDYHNLHPGFRLSLASSLRIAAALPMIDVLEELLRKIRPYEKEKGSADRAFEQAMDALVDGLEKHGISGAARGFERGIAMMKDISYDRSRLKPRVLIVGEYLLNFHPGANHEIERYLEANGFEVIEARMTDVI
;
A
#
# COMPACT_ATOMS: atom_id res chain seq x y z
N ARG A 1 -12.06 -12.47 -13.18
CA ARG A 1 -12.62 -13.34 -14.23
C ARG A 1 -11.53 -14.10 -14.99
N GLU A 2 -10.46 -13.44 -15.42
CA GLU A 2 -9.38 -14.08 -16.17
C GLU A 2 -8.60 -15.14 -15.36
N SER A 3 -8.49 -14.98 -14.04
CA SER A 3 -7.80 -15.96 -13.18
C SER A 3 -8.60 -17.24 -12.92
N GLY A 4 -9.94 -17.23 -13.09
CA GLY A 4 -10.85 -18.32 -12.75
C GLY A 4 -10.87 -18.73 -11.27
N LYS A 5 -10.24 -17.93 -10.40
CA LYS A 5 -10.10 -18.26 -8.96
C LYS A 5 -11.34 -17.93 -8.13
N TYR A 6 -12.14 -16.95 -8.57
CA TYR A 6 -13.27 -16.44 -7.79
C TYR A 6 -14.50 -16.28 -8.68
N ASP A 7 -15.69 -16.58 -8.14
CA ASP A 7 -16.95 -16.20 -8.75
C ASP A 7 -17.16 -14.69 -8.59
N ASP A 8 -17.74 -14.04 -9.58
CA ASP A 8 -18.09 -12.60 -9.54
C ASP A 8 -18.99 -12.25 -8.33
N LYS A 9 -19.72 -13.24 -7.80
CA LYS A 9 -20.58 -13.12 -6.61
C LYS A 9 -19.82 -13.17 -5.28
N GLU A 10 -18.55 -13.59 -5.32
CA GLU A 10 -17.69 -13.72 -4.15
C GLU A 10 -16.72 -12.55 -4.02
N VAL A 11 -16.84 -11.55 -4.91
CA VAL A 11 -15.92 -10.41 -4.97
C VAL A 11 -16.63 -9.14 -4.50
N ALA A 12 -15.97 -8.38 -3.65
CA ALA A 12 -16.35 -7.02 -3.27
C ALA A 12 -15.13 -6.10 -3.42
N ILE A 13 -15.35 -4.82 -3.68
CA ILE A 13 -14.28 -3.83 -3.75
C ILE A 13 -14.35 -2.92 -2.52
N GLY A 14 -13.25 -2.84 -1.76
CA GLY A 14 -13.11 -1.90 -0.66
C GLY A 14 -12.58 -0.56 -1.16
N MET A 15 -13.25 0.54 -0.80
CA MET A 15 -12.82 1.90 -1.09
C MET A 15 -12.97 2.76 0.16
N ALA A 16 -11.86 3.27 0.68
CA ALA A 16 -11.91 4.24 1.76
C ALA A 16 -12.55 5.54 1.27
N LYS A 17 -13.43 6.12 2.08
CA LYS A 17 -14.08 7.39 1.81
C LYS A 17 -13.74 8.36 2.93
N TYR A 18 -13.39 9.57 2.58
CA TYR A 18 -13.07 10.63 3.53
C TYR A 18 -14.28 11.55 3.71
N ILE A 19 -14.59 11.90 4.95
CA ILE A 19 -15.68 12.83 5.27
C ILE A 19 -15.06 14.24 5.33
N GLY A 20 -15.14 14.98 4.22
CA GLY A 20 -14.62 16.35 4.13
C GLY A 20 -14.39 16.82 2.70
N ASP A 21 -13.65 17.89 2.52
CA ASP A 21 -13.42 18.58 1.23
C ASP A 21 -12.37 17.87 0.35
N CYS A 22 -12.18 16.57 0.51
CA CYS A 22 -11.24 15.77 -0.29
C CYS A 22 -11.98 15.06 -1.43
N ARG A 23 -11.37 15.02 -2.63
CA ARG A 23 -11.93 14.27 -3.77
C ARG A 23 -12.04 12.77 -3.53
N LEU A 24 -11.34 12.21 -2.55
CA LEU A 24 -11.47 10.83 -2.12
C LEU A 24 -12.92 10.45 -1.83
N THR A 25 -13.73 11.42 -1.38
CA THR A 25 -15.19 11.29 -1.19
C THR A 25 -15.93 10.85 -2.45
N HIS A 26 -15.45 11.23 -3.64
CA HIS A 26 -16.09 10.94 -4.93
C HIS A 26 -15.62 9.65 -5.59
N TYR A 27 -14.53 9.04 -5.12
CA TYR A 27 -13.97 7.84 -5.78
C TYR A 27 -14.90 6.64 -5.71
N GLY A 28 -15.66 6.47 -4.63
CA GLY A 28 -16.66 5.42 -4.55
C GLY A 28 -17.73 5.52 -5.65
N ALA A 29 -18.22 6.73 -5.92
CA ALA A 29 -19.19 6.97 -6.99
C ALA A 29 -18.60 6.76 -8.39
N LEU A 30 -17.37 7.20 -8.62
CA LEU A 30 -16.65 6.98 -9.89
C LEU A 30 -16.38 5.50 -10.12
N LEU A 31 -15.97 4.78 -9.07
CA LEU A 31 -15.74 3.34 -9.12
C LEU A 31 -17.04 2.59 -9.42
N ARG A 32 -18.18 3.00 -8.80
CA ARG A 32 -19.49 2.44 -9.10
C ARG A 32 -19.83 2.61 -10.58
N LYS A 33 -19.66 3.83 -11.08
CA LYS A 33 -19.88 4.10 -12.51
C LYS A 33 -19.00 3.24 -13.40
N ALA A 34 -17.71 3.13 -13.10
CA ALA A 34 -16.78 2.32 -13.89
C ALA A 34 -17.17 0.83 -13.90
N LEU A 35 -17.62 0.29 -12.75
CA LEU A 35 -18.09 -1.08 -12.66
C LEU A 35 -19.39 -1.28 -13.45
N ASP A 36 -20.31 -0.33 -13.39
CA ASP A 36 -21.57 -0.40 -14.13
C ASP A 36 -21.33 -0.35 -15.65
N ASP A 37 -20.46 0.55 -16.10
CA ASP A 37 -20.08 0.68 -17.51
C ASP A 37 -19.35 -0.60 -18.02
N ALA A 38 -18.63 -1.30 -17.12
CA ALA A 38 -17.97 -2.57 -17.42
C ALA A 38 -18.87 -3.81 -17.28
N GLY A 39 -20.15 -3.63 -16.90
CA GLY A 39 -21.12 -4.73 -16.75
C GLY A 39 -21.06 -5.45 -15.39
N TYR A 40 -20.37 -4.89 -14.39
CA TYR A 40 -20.24 -5.44 -13.03
C TYR A 40 -21.18 -4.76 -12.02
N THR A 41 -22.44 -4.54 -12.39
CA THR A 41 -23.44 -3.86 -11.55
C THR A 41 -23.71 -4.57 -10.23
N HIS A 42 -23.48 -5.87 -10.17
CA HIS A 42 -23.70 -6.73 -9.01
C HIS A 42 -22.54 -6.74 -8.01
N VAL A 43 -21.35 -6.22 -8.39
CA VAL A 43 -20.20 -6.19 -7.50
C VAL A 43 -20.36 -5.06 -6.48
N PRO A 44 -20.42 -5.35 -5.17
CA PRO A 44 -20.59 -4.33 -4.15
C PRO A 44 -19.30 -3.51 -3.94
N ILE A 45 -19.49 -2.24 -3.58
CA ILE A 45 -18.41 -1.37 -3.12
C ILE A 45 -18.64 -1.12 -1.62
N LEU A 46 -17.63 -1.46 -0.83
CA LEU A 46 -17.62 -1.29 0.61
C LEU A 46 -16.92 0.03 0.94
N THR A 47 -17.58 0.93 1.64
CA THR A 47 -17.01 2.20 2.07
C THR A 47 -17.06 2.30 3.60
N ASN A 48 -16.23 3.17 4.18
CA ASN A 48 -16.15 3.35 5.64
C ASN A 48 -17.13 4.39 6.19
N ASP A 49 -17.94 5.00 5.35
CA ASP A 49 -18.92 6.03 5.73
C ASP A 49 -20.37 5.51 5.80
N ASP A 50 -20.58 4.27 5.42
CA ASP A 50 -21.88 3.65 5.64
C ASP A 50 -22.12 3.52 7.14
N VAL A 51 -23.02 4.35 7.64
CA VAL A 51 -23.39 4.48 9.05
C VAL A 51 -23.84 3.14 9.65
N ASP A 52 -24.16 2.19 8.80
CA ASP A 52 -24.57 0.85 9.15
C ASP A 52 -23.47 -0.16 8.78
N TYR A 53 -22.41 -0.20 9.58
CA TYR A 53 -21.37 -1.23 9.50
C TYR A 53 -21.91 -2.68 9.43
N HIS A 54 -23.19 -2.86 9.77
CA HIS A 54 -23.87 -4.14 9.74
C HIS A 54 -24.49 -4.48 8.37
N ASN A 55 -24.64 -3.50 7.48
CA ASN A 55 -25.34 -3.66 6.19
C ASN A 55 -24.45 -3.53 4.96
N LEU A 56 -23.15 -3.38 5.11
CA LEU A 56 -22.23 -3.18 4.00
C LEU A 56 -22.26 -4.33 2.99
N HIS A 57 -22.32 -5.53 3.43
CA HIS A 57 -22.61 -6.73 2.65
C HIS A 57 -22.81 -7.93 3.57
N PRO A 58 -23.81 -8.81 3.36
CA PRO A 58 -24.07 -9.94 4.26
C PRO A 58 -22.91 -10.90 4.49
N GLY A 59 -21.93 -10.93 3.59
CA GLY A 59 -20.77 -11.80 3.65
C GLY A 59 -19.45 -11.12 4.03
N PHE A 60 -19.41 -9.77 4.17
CA PHE A 60 -18.14 -9.07 4.39
C PHE A 60 -18.18 -8.33 5.73
N ARG A 61 -17.41 -8.82 6.69
CA ARG A 61 -17.26 -8.19 8.00
C ARG A 61 -15.79 -8.02 8.34
N LEU A 62 -15.36 -6.79 8.56
CA LEU A 62 -14.08 -6.53 9.21
C LEU A 62 -14.24 -6.81 10.70
N SER A 63 -13.62 -7.89 11.17
CA SER A 63 -13.57 -8.17 12.59
C SER A 63 -12.67 -7.18 13.33
N LEU A 64 -12.89 -6.95 14.61
CA LEU A 64 -11.97 -6.16 15.44
C LEU A 64 -10.53 -6.68 15.34
N ALA A 65 -10.36 -8.00 15.31
CA ALA A 65 -9.05 -8.63 15.14
C ALA A 65 -8.40 -8.26 13.78
N SER A 66 -9.17 -8.20 12.70
CA SER A 66 -8.67 -7.77 11.38
C SER A 66 -8.28 -6.29 11.39
N SER A 67 -9.11 -5.44 12.00
CA SER A 67 -8.81 -4.00 12.13
C SER A 67 -7.53 -3.75 12.95
N LEU A 68 -7.33 -4.48 14.03
CA LEU A 68 -6.10 -4.40 14.83
C LEU A 68 -4.86 -4.89 14.07
N ARG A 69 -5.01 -5.94 13.24
CA ARG A 69 -3.90 -6.42 12.38
C ARG A 69 -3.52 -5.39 11.34
N ILE A 70 -4.49 -4.76 10.69
CA ILE A 70 -4.25 -3.68 9.72
C ILE A 70 -3.54 -2.52 10.40
N ALA A 71 -4.07 -2.03 11.52
CA ALA A 71 -3.50 -0.91 12.28
C ALA A 71 -2.05 -1.18 12.73
N ALA A 72 -1.71 -2.44 13.06
CA ALA A 72 -0.35 -2.81 13.44
C ALA A 72 0.59 -2.97 12.22
N ALA A 73 0.09 -3.44 11.07
CA ALA A 73 0.90 -3.69 9.89
C ALA A 73 1.24 -2.41 9.11
N LEU A 74 0.33 -1.44 9.04
CA LEU A 74 0.55 -0.20 8.28
C LEU A 74 1.85 0.54 8.65
N PRO A 75 2.15 0.82 9.94
CA PRO A 75 3.41 1.48 10.30
C PRO A 75 4.65 0.65 9.93
N MET A 76 4.55 -0.68 9.94
CA MET A 76 5.64 -1.56 9.55
C MET A 76 5.93 -1.46 8.05
N ILE A 77 4.88 -1.39 7.23
CA ILE A 77 4.98 -1.18 5.77
C ILE A 77 5.62 0.17 5.49
N ASP A 78 5.14 1.25 6.11
CA ASP A 78 5.69 2.60 5.95
C ASP A 78 7.20 2.65 6.23
N VAL A 79 7.67 1.95 7.26
CA VAL A 79 9.11 1.89 7.58
C VAL A 79 9.90 1.11 6.51
N LEU A 80 9.37 0.01 5.99
CA LEU A 80 10.01 -0.76 4.92
C LEU A 80 10.10 0.05 3.63
N GLU A 81 9.05 0.77 3.27
CA GLU A 81 9.03 1.67 2.11
C GLU A 81 10.00 2.85 2.27
N GLU A 82 10.06 3.45 3.47
CA GLU A 82 11.05 4.50 3.75
C GLU A 82 12.48 3.98 3.60
N LEU A 83 12.76 2.77 4.08
CA LEU A 83 14.07 2.13 3.90
C LEU A 83 14.37 1.87 2.42
N LEU A 84 13.39 1.39 1.66
CA LEU A 84 13.53 1.19 0.22
C LEU A 84 13.95 2.49 -0.47
N ARG A 85 13.23 3.60 -0.24
CA ARG A 85 13.55 4.91 -0.83
C ARG A 85 14.90 5.45 -0.41
N LYS A 86 15.38 5.13 0.80
CA LYS A 86 16.71 5.52 1.29
C LYS A 86 17.85 4.68 0.74
N ILE A 87 17.62 3.44 0.37
CA ILE A 87 18.65 2.48 -0.07
C ILE A 87 18.71 2.41 -1.59
N ARG A 88 17.59 2.28 -2.26
CA ARG A 88 17.48 2.04 -3.70
C ARG A 88 18.25 3.04 -4.58
N PRO A 89 18.23 4.36 -4.31
CA PRO A 89 19.02 5.30 -5.10
C PRO A 89 20.54 5.08 -5.00
N TYR A 90 21.01 4.39 -3.98
CA TYR A 90 22.42 4.18 -3.65
C TYR A 90 22.88 2.73 -3.80
N GLU A 91 21.99 1.81 -4.18
CA GLU A 91 22.33 0.38 -4.33
C GLU A 91 23.47 0.18 -5.33
N LYS A 92 24.40 -0.72 -5.00
CA LYS A 92 25.52 -1.08 -5.90
C LYS A 92 25.09 -2.07 -6.98
N GLU A 93 24.20 -2.99 -6.63
CA GLU A 93 23.60 -3.92 -7.57
C GLU A 93 22.16 -3.47 -7.84
N LYS A 94 21.91 -3.02 -9.07
CA LYS A 94 20.60 -2.48 -9.47
C LYS A 94 19.48 -3.51 -9.29
N GLY A 95 18.43 -3.10 -8.59
CA GLY A 95 17.26 -3.93 -8.29
C GLY A 95 17.42 -4.80 -7.05
N SER A 96 18.56 -4.74 -6.34
CA SER A 96 18.74 -5.48 -5.09
C SER A 96 17.83 -4.98 -3.98
N ALA A 97 17.60 -3.66 -3.93
CA ALA A 97 16.71 -3.04 -2.95
C ALA A 97 15.25 -3.45 -3.18
N ASP A 98 14.81 -3.50 -4.42
CA ASP A 98 13.44 -3.93 -4.75
C ASP A 98 13.22 -5.40 -4.39
N ARG A 99 14.13 -6.29 -4.75
CA ARG A 99 14.04 -7.71 -4.38
C ARG A 99 14.01 -7.93 -2.87
N ALA A 100 14.85 -7.22 -2.13
CA ALA A 100 14.87 -7.32 -0.67
C ALA A 100 13.59 -6.77 -0.05
N PHE A 101 13.02 -5.70 -0.60
CA PHE A 101 11.74 -5.15 -0.17
C PHE A 101 10.60 -6.13 -0.42
N GLU A 102 10.51 -6.75 -1.60
CA GLU A 102 9.52 -7.79 -1.88
C GLU A 102 9.61 -8.95 -0.88
N GLN A 103 10.81 -9.46 -0.63
CA GLN A 103 11.03 -10.51 0.37
C GLN A 103 10.66 -10.07 1.80
N ALA A 104 10.93 -8.82 2.14
CA ALA A 104 10.56 -8.25 3.44
C ALA A 104 9.03 -8.15 3.59
N MET A 105 8.33 -7.74 2.53
CA MET A 105 6.87 -7.70 2.49
C MET A 105 6.27 -9.09 2.59
N ASP A 106 6.79 -10.06 1.86
CA ASP A 106 6.37 -11.47 1.95
C ASP A 106 6.54 -12.01 3.38
N ALA A 107 7.67 -11.72 4.02
CA ALA A 107 7.91 -12.15 5.40
C ALA A 107 6.95 -11.50 6.41
N LEU A 108 6.59 -10.23 6.21
CA LEU A 108 5.62 -9.51 7.02
C LEU A 108 4.22 -10.12 6.87
N VAL A 109 3.77 -10.29 5.61
CA VAL A 109 2.43 -10.80 5.28
C VAL A 109 2.28 -12.24 5.77
N ASP A 110 3.24 -13.11 5.47
CA ASP A 110 3.24 -14.50 5.91
C ASP A 110 3.20 -14.62 7.45
N GLY A 111 3.96 -13.76 8.13
CA GLY A 111 3.92 -13.67 9.59
C GLY A 111 2.57 -13.22 10.12
N LEU A 112 1.97 -12.21 9.50
CA LEU A 112 0.66 -11.67 9.87
C LEU A 112 -0.45 -12.72 9.70
N GLU A 113 -0.45 -13.42 8.58
CA GLU A 113 -1.44 -14.45 8.25
C GLU A 113 -1.36 -15.63 9.22
N LYS A 114 -0.17 -16.18 9.42
CA LYS A 114 0.02 -17.40 10.21
C LYS A 114 -0.04 -17.18 11.73
N HIS A 115 0.43 -16.04 12.21
CA HIS A 115 0.67 -15.81 13.64
C HIS A 115 0.16 -14.45 14.14
N GLY A 116 -0.63 -13.73 13.35
CA GLY A 116 -1.19 -12.43 13.71
C GLY A 116 -0.11 -11.35 13.93
N ILE A 117 -0.39 -10.39 14.82
CA ILE A 117 0.48 -9.22 15.05
C ILE A 117 1.90 -9.63 15.50
N SER A 118 2.02 -10.64 16.35
CA SER A 118 3.36 -11.11 16.79
C SER A 118 4.16 -11.76 15.67
N GLY A 119 3.49 -12.40 14.72
CA GLY A 119 4.11 -12.91 13.51
C GLY A 119 4.54 -11.80 12.56
N ALA A 120 3.70 -10.78 12.39
CA ALA A 120 4.03 -9.59 11.62
C ALA A 120 5.28 -8.89 12.18
N ALA A 121 5.37 -8.71 13.50
CA ALA A 121 6.54 -8.12 14.15
C ALA A 121 7.83 -8.88 13.82
N ARG A 122 7.81 -10.22 13.95
CA ARG A 122 8.97 -11.05 13.58
C ARG A 122 9.27 -11.00 12.08
N GLY A 123 8.25 -10.96 11.23
CA GLY A 123 8.41 -10.79 9.78
C GLY A 123 9.05 -9.44 9.44
N PHE A 124 8.59 -8.39 10.09
CA PHE A 124 9.13 -7.04 9.98
C PHE A 124 10.61 -6.96 10.40
N GLU A 125 10.98 -7.53 11.56
CA GLU A 125 12.38 -7.59 12.01
C GLU A 125 13.28 -8.28 10.98
N ARG A 126 12.82 -9.41 10.41
CA ARG A 126 13.53 -10.08 9.31
C ARG A 126 13.62 -9.20 8.07
N GLY A 127 12.55 -8.51 7.70
CA GLY A 127 12.53 -7.58 6.59
C GLY A 127 13.54 -6.44 6.75
N ILE A 128 13.60 -5.84 7.95
CA ILE A 128 14.62 -4.83 8.28
C ILE A 128 16.04 -5.40 8.12
N ALA A 129 16.28 -6.63 8.55
CA ALA A 129 17.59 -7.28 8.41
C ALA A 129 17.95 -7.47 6.94
N MET A 130 17.01 -7.95 6.10
CA MET A 130 17.21 -8.11 4.65
C MET A 130 17.54 -6.78 3.99
N MET A 131 16.81 -5.71 4.32
CA MET A 131 17.07 -4.38 3.77
C MET A 131 18.44 -3.82 4.20
N LYS A 132 18.89 -4.09 5.42
CA LYS A 132 20.20 -3.66 5.93
C LYS A 132 21.36 -4.40 5.31
N ASP A 133 21.17 -5.61 4.81
CA ASP A 133 22.22 -6.44 4.19
C ASP A 133 22.55 -6.01 2.75
N ILE A 134 21.77 -5.10 2.18
CA ILE A 134 21.98 -4.58 0.83
C ILE A 134 23.28 -3.77 0.78
N SER A 135 24.13 -4.05 -0.20
CA SER A 135 25.31 -3.23 -0.47
C SER A 135 24.94 -1.94 -1.17
N TYR A 136 25.14 -0.80 -0.53
CA TYR A 136 24.90 0.52 -1.08
C TYR A 136 26.03 1.51 -0.76
N ASP A 137 26.10 2.60 -1.51
CA ASP A 137 27.13 3.64 -1.33
C ASP A 137 26.48 5.02 -1.17
N ARG A 138 26.53 5.58 0.03
CA ARG A 138 26.08 6.93 0.38
C ARG A 138 27.22 7.92 0.59
N SER A 139 28.43 7.64 0.08
CA SER A 139 29.56 8.58 0.17
C SER A 139 29.27 9.93 -0.48
N ARG A 140 28.41 9.94 -1.50
CA ARG A 140 27.86 11.15 -2.15
C ARG A 140 26.35 11.16 -1.98
N LEU A 141 25.85 12.10 -1.19
CA LEU A 141 24.40 12.27 -1.01
C LEU A 141 23.77 12.87 -2.27
N LYS A 142 22.66 12.30 -2.68
CA LYS A 142 21.83 12.83 -3.77
C LYS A 142 20.94 13.96 -3.24
N PRO A 143 20.58 14.93 -4.08
CA PRO A 143 19.55 15.90 -3.73
C PRO A 143 18.24 15.21 -3.38
N ARG A 144 17.53 15.69 -2.36
CA ARG A 144 16.26 15.12 -1.94
C ARG A 144 15.08 15.86 -2.52
N VAL A 145 14.09 15.15 -2.99
CA VAL A 145 12.83 15.68 -3.52
C VAL A 145 11.68 15.10 -2.69
N LEU A 146 10.88 15.99 -2.10
CA LEU A 146 9.65 15.62 -1.41
C LEU A 146 8.50 15.63 -2.43
N ILE A 147 7.82 14.49 -2.56
CA ILE A 147 6.57 14.39 -3.33
C ILE A 147 5.44 14.79 -2.39
N VAL A 148 4.65 15.78 -2.83
CA VAL A 148 3.46 16.25 -2.12
C VAL A 148 2.30 16.37 -3.10
N GLY A 149 1.12 16.03 -2.66
CA GLY A 149 -0.05 16.13 -3.52
C GLY A 149 -1.28 15.45 -2.92
N GLU A 150 -2.21 15.17 -3.79
CA GLU A 150 -3.43 14.46 -3.47
C GLU A 150 -3.12 12.97 -3.20
N TYR A 151 -3.88 12.33 -2.33
CA TYR A 151 -3.65 10.99 -1.81
C TYR A 151 -3.39 9.95 -2.92
N LEU A 152 -4.25 9.87 -3.93
CA LEU A 152 -4.07 8.92 -5.04
C LEU A 152 -2.77 9.18 -5.81
N LEU A 153 -2.46 10.46 -6.06
CA LEU A 153 -1.27 10.84 -6.80
C LEU A 153 0.03 10.59 -6.00
N ASN A 154 -0.04 10.64 -4.67
CA ASN A 154 1.12 10.31 -3.85
C ASN A 154 1.41 8.81 -3.86
N PHE A 155 0.40 7.99 -3.62
CA PHE A 155 0.60 6.58 -3.28
C PHE A 155 0.36 5.60 -4.44
N HIS A 156 -0.16 6.06 -5.59
CA HIS A 156 -0.46 5.15 -6.69
C HIS A 156 0.47 5.37 -7.89
N PRO A 157 1.44 4.48 -8.13
CA PRO A 157 2.45 4.65 -9.19
C PRO A 157 1.87 4.89 -10.58
N GLY A 158 0.80 4.16 -10.93
CA GLY A 158 0.12 4.36 -12.22
C GLY A 158 -0.58 5.71 -12.36
N ALA A 159 -1.07 6.31 -11.25
CA ALA A 159 -1.72 7.62 -11.27
C ALA A 159 -0.70 8.77 -11.36
N ASN A 160 0.50 8.59 -10.81
CA ASN A 160 1.57 9.58 -10.81
C ASN A 160 2.63 9.35 -11.90
N HIS A 161 2.37 8.42 -12.83
CA HIS A 161 3.29 8.09 -13.94
C HIS A 161 4.69 7.65 -13.49
N GLU A 162 4.78 6.87 -12.41
CA GLU A 162 6.04 6.35 -11.86
C GLU A 162 7.03 7.45 -11.49
N ILE A 163 6.56 8.60 -11.00
CA ILE A 163 7.37 9.79 -10.74
C ILE A 163 8.53 9.51 -9.76
N GLU A 164 8.34 8.63 -8.80
CA GLU A 164 9.37 8.20 -7.86
C GLU A 164 10.56 7.57 -8.62
N ARG A 165 10.27 6.61 -9.48
CA ARG A 165 11.28 5.94 -10.31
C ARG A 165 11.98 6.88 -11.28
N TYR A 166 11.21 7.79 -11.86
CA TYR A 166 11.76 8.81 -12.75
C TYR A 166 12.76 9.72 -12.03
N LEU A 167 12.41 10.21 -10.84
CA LEU A 167 13.29 11.06 -10.04
C LEU A 167 14.56 10.33 -9.61
N GLU A 168 14.44 9.10 -9.13
CA GLU A 168 15.59 8.27 -8.75
C GLU A 168 16.53 8.00 -9.94
N ALA A 169 15.99 7.69 -11.12
CA ALA A 169 16.78 7.49 -12.33
C ALA A 169 17.52 8.77 -12.76
N ASN A 170 17.01 9.94 -12.40
CA ASN A 170 17.65 11.24 -12.63
C ASN A 170 18.56 11.70 -11.46
N GLY A 171 18.85 10.83 -10.52
CA GLY A 171 19.86 11.08 -9.50
C GLY A 171 19.34 11.75 -8.22
N PHE A 172 18.06 11.67 -7.94
CA PHE A 172 17.46 12.19 -6.70
C PHE A 172 17.20 11.08 -5.68
N GLU A 173 17.15 11.44 -4.40
CA GLU A 173 16.57 10.64 -3.31
C GLU A 173 15.16 11.15 -3.09
N VAL A 174 14.16 10.26 -3.18
CA VAL A 174 12.76 10.62 -3.02
C VAL A 174 12.34 10.49 -1.56
N ILE A 175 11.59 11.50 -1.10
CA ILE A 175 10.89 11.48 0.18
C ILE A 175 9.40 11.52 -0.14
N GLU A 176 8.65 10.63 0.49
CA GLU A 176 7.20 10.56 0.38
C GLU A 176 6.57 10.56 1.76
N ALA A 177 5.35 11.07 1.88
CA ALA A 177 4.59 10.98 3.11
C ALA A 177 4.33 9.50 3.46
N ARG A 178 4.25 9.19 4.73
CA ARG A 178 3.84 7.86 5.19
C ARG A 178 2.32 7.74 5.11
N MET A 179 1.84 6.54 4.86
CA MET A 179 0.41 6.26 4.91
C MET A 179 -0.15 6.60 6.30
N THR A 180 0.62 6.31 7.35
CA THR A 180 0.24 6.61 8.74
C THR A 180 0.30 8.09 9.12
N ASP A 181 0.92 8.96 8.31
CA ASP A 181 0.91 10.41 8.54
C ASP A 181 -0.43 11.05 8.13
N VAL A 182 -1.27 10.31 7.38
CA VAL A 182 -2.51 10.81 6.79
C VAL A 182 -3.76 10.28 7.53
N ILE A 183 -3.61 9.24 8.36
CA ILE A 183 -4.67 8.60 9.13
C ILE A 183 -4.63 9.09 10.58
#